data_d232361b7df46cba5fbadc2bbcc346d2
#
_entry.id   d232361b7df46cba5fbadc2bbcc346d2
#
_cell.length_a   1.000
_cell.length_b   1.000
_cell.length_c   1.000
_cell.angle_alpha   90.00
_cell.angle_beta   90.00
_cell.angle_gamma   90.00
#
_symmetry.space_group_name_H-M   'P 1'
#
loop_
_entity.id
_entity.type
_entity.pdbx_description
1 polymer ?
#
loop_
_entity_poly.entity_id
_entity_poly.type
_entity_poly.pdbx_seq_one_letter_code
_entity_poly.pdbx_strand_id
1 'polypeptide(L)'
;MNVGDHYSEEIVFSFEKLKQFCELIEDFNPIHTDWEYASNTEFGKPIVHGMYAASLFSKVLGSTFPGPGTINIERRLKFLRPILID
;
A
#
# COMPACT_ATOMS: atom_id res chain seq x y z
N MET A 1 1.86 -21.40 13.93
CA MET A 1 0.81 -20.38 14.04
C MET A 1 -0.52 -21.04 14.36
N ASN A 2 -1.24 -20.51 15.32
CA ASN A 2 -2.50 -21.07 15.78
C ASN A 2 -3.67 -20.16 15.44
N VAL A 3 -4.86 -20.74 15.41
CA VAL A 3 -6.09 -19.95 15.22
C VAL A 3 -6.18 -18.93 16.36
N GLY A 4 -6.44 -17.67 16.01
CA GLY A 4 -6.50 -16.56 16.96
C GLY A 4 -5.21 -15.78 17.10
N ASP A 5 -4.10 -16.30 16.58
CA ASP A 5 -2.86 -15.52 16.52
C ASP A 5 -3.03 -14.32 15.62
N HIS A 6 -2.43 -13.22 15.99
CA HIS A 6 -2.52 -11.99 15.21
C HIS A 6 -1.21 -11.22 15.23
N TYR A 7 -1.06 -10.32 14.25
CA TYR A 7 0.08 -9.44 14.11
C TYR A 7 -0.42 -8.07 13.68
N SER A 8 0.22 -7.03 14.19
CA SER A 8 -0.14 -5.66 13.88
C SER A 8 1.12 -4.85 13.63
N GLU A 9 1.09 -4.01 12.63
CA GLU A 9 2.21 -3.15 12.26
C GLU A 9 1.67 -1.82 11.76
N GLU A 10 2.33 -0.72 12.16
CA GLU A 10 1.99 0.61 11.70
C GLU A 10 2.93 0.98 10.55
N ILE A 11 2.36 1.50 9.46
CA ILE A 11 3.11 1.87 8.27
C ILE A 11 2.77 3.29 7.86
N VAL A 12 3.81 4.07 7.60
CA VAL A 12 3.69 5.42 7.06
C VAL A 12 4.19 5.38 5.61
N PHE A 13 3.38 5.94 4.70
CA PHE A 13 3.70 5.95 3.28
C PHE A 13 4.40 7.26 2.91
N SER A 14 5.68 7.19 2.57
CA SER A 14 6.42 8.36 2.12
C SER A 14 6.18 8.61 0.64
N PHE A 15 6.27 9.86 0.23
CA PHE A 15 6.15 10.24 -1.18
C PHE A 15 7.25 9.59 -2.03
N GLU A 16 8.46 9.48 -1.50
CA GLU A 16 9.57 8.86 -2.21
C GLU A 16 9.29 7.41 -2.56
N LYS A 17 8.82 6.63 -1.59
CA LYS A 17 8.47 5.22 -1.84
C LYS A 17 7.25 5.09 -2.74
N LEU A 18 6.30 6.00 -2.63
CA LEU A 18 5.14 6.02 -3.52
C LEU A 18 5.58 6.19 -4.97
N LYS A 19 6.51 7.11 -5.24
CA LYS A 19 7.05 7.29 -6.58
C LYS A 19 7.76 6.03 -7.08
N GLN A 20 8.52 5.37 -6.22
CA GLN A 20 9.20 4.13 -6.57
C GLN A 20 8.20 3.03 -6.93
N PHE A 21 7.11 2.95 -6.20
CA PHE A 21 6.06 1.98 -6.50
C PHE A 21 5.41 2.26 -7.86
N CYS A 22 5.12 3.54 -8.15
CA CYS A 22 4.57 3.93 -9.45
C CYS A 22 5.48 3.49 -10.59
N GLU A 23 6.78 3.72 -10.44
CA GLU A 23 7.76 3.34 -11.46
C GLU A 23 7.83 1.83 -11.62
N LEU A 24 7.80 1.10 -10.51
CA LEU A 24 7.90 -0.36 -10.53
C LEU A 24 6.74 -1.00 -11.28
N ILE A 25 5.53 -0.52 -11.08
CA ILE A 25 4.34 -1.09 -11.71
C ILE A 25 3.91 -0.34 -12.97
N GLU A 26 4.62 0.73 -13.32
CA GLU A 26 4.34 1.57 -14.49
C GLU A 26 2.94 2.21 -14.43
N ASP A 27 2.54 2.63 -13.24
CA ASP A 27 1.30 3.38 -13.03
C ASP A 27 1.66 4.86 -12.89
N PHE A 28 1.39 5.63 -13.93
CA PHE A 28 1.73 7.05 -13.97
C PHE A 28 0.52 7.96 -13.82
N ASN A 29 -0.51 7.49 -13.14
CA ASN A 29 -1.67 8.31 -12.81
C ASN A 29 -1.22 9.47 -11.92
N PRO A 30 -1.43 10.73 -12.36
CA PRO A 30 -0.91 11.90 -11.64
C PRO A 30 -1.46 12.08 -10.23
N ILE A 31 -2.56 11.43 -9.89
CA ILE A 31 -3.09 11.50 -8.52
C ILE A 31 -2.10 10.97 -7.48
N HIS A 32 -1.13 10.16 -7.89
CA HIS A 32 -0.16 9.58 -6.98
C HIS A 32 1.15 10.36 -6.90
N THR A 33 1.52 11.11 -7.92
CA THR A 33 2.86 11.70 -8.01
C THR A 33 2.90 13.19 -8.31
N ASP A 34 1.84 13.77 -8.83
CA ASP A 34 1.80 15.17 -9.20
C ASP A 34 1.10 15.99 -8.11
N TRP A 35 1.88 16.71 -7.32
CA TRP A 35 1.36 17.53 -6.22
C TRP A 35 0.40 18.60 -6.67
N GLU A 36 0.68 19.26 -7.81
CA GLU A 36 -0.21 20.28 -8.33
C GLU A 36 -1.55 19.67 -8.73
N TYR A 37 -1.51 18.56 -9.46
CA TYR A 37 -2.72 17.84 -9.83
C TYR A 37 -3.51 17.42 -8.58
N ALA A 38 -2.83 16.76 -7.65
CA ALA A 38 -3.47 16.24 -6.44
C ALA A 38 -4.06 17.32 -5.54
N SER A 39 -3.40 18.48 -5.46
CA SER A 39 -3.87 19.60 -4.64
C SER A 39 -5.19 20.17 -5.15
N ASN A 40 -5.51 19.98 -6.42
CA ASN A 40 -6.76 20.43 -7.02
C ASN A 40 -7.87 19.36 -6.95
N THR A 41 -7.60 18.26 -6.30
CA THR A 41 -8.61 17.20 -6.05
C THR A 41 -9.14 17.34 -4.63
N GLU A 42 -10.21 16.61 -4.34
CA GLU A 42 -10.80 16.56 -3.00
C GLU A 42 -9.83 16.02 -1.95
N PHE A 43 -8.76 15.30 -2.37
CA PHE A 43 -7.80 14.73 -1.44
C PHE A 43 -6.75 15.74 -0.97
N GLY A 44 -6.46 16.76 -1.76
CA GLY A 44 -5.54 17.85 -1.41
C GLY A 44 -4.07 17.50 -1.50
N LYS A 45 -3.70 16.24 -1.64
CA LYS A 45 -2.33 15.78 -1.82
C LYS A 45 -2.32 14.39 -2.46
N PRO A 46 -1.15 13.91 -2.91
CA PRO A 46 -1.06 12.57 -3.51
C PRO A 46 -1.60 11.48 -2.60
N ILE A 47 -2.31 10.54 -3.19
CA ILE A 47 -2.84 9.39 -2.47
C ILE A 47 -2.05 8.14 -2.83
N VAL A 48 -2.07 7.17 -1.91
CA VAL A 48 -1.40 5.88 -2.09
C VAL A 48 -2.33 4.94 -2.84
N HIS A 49 -1.77 4.15 -3.76
CA HIS A 49 -2.55 3.12 -4.43
C HIS A 49 -3.11 2.13 -3.43
N GLY A 50 -4.37 1.74 -3.61
CA GLY A 50 -4.91 0.63 -2.84
C GLY A 50 -4.06 -0.62 -2.99
N MET A 51 -3.56 -0.86 -4.21
CA MET A 51 -2.71 -2.02 -4.48
C MET A 51 -1.35 -1.93 -3.80
N TYR A 52 -0.79 -0.73 -3.59
CA TYR A 52 0.43 -0.58 -2.82
C TYR A 52 0.18 -1.01 -1.37
N ALA A 53 -0.86 -0.47 -0.76
CA ALA A 53 -1.21 -0.85 0.60
C ALA A 53 -1.46 -2.36 0.70
N ALA A 54 -2.17 -2.93 -0.26
CA ALA A 54 -2.43 -4.36 -0.31
C ALA A 54 -1.15 -5.20 -0.43
N SER A 55 -0.15 -4.70 -1.18
CA SER A 55 1.11 -5.41 -1.37
C SER A 55 1.89 -5.59 -0.07
N LEU A 56 1.64 -4.73 0.92
CA LEU A 56 2.32 -4.82 2.22
C LEU A 56 1.85 -6.03 3.04
N PHE A 57 0.69 -6.58 2.73
CA PHE A 57 0.30 -7.86 3.32
C PHE A 57 1.25 -8.97 2.87
N SER A 58 1.71 -8.91 1.62
CA SER A 58 2.71 -9.86 1.14
C SER A 58 4.02 -9.74 1.91
N LYS A 59 4.45 -8.50 2.18
CA LYS A 59 5.64 -8.26 3.01
C LYS A 59 5.51 -8.91 4.38
N VAL A 60 4.39 -8.68 5.05
CA VAL A 60 4.16 -9.21 6.39
C VAL A 60 4.08 -10.74 6.35
N LEU A 61 3.27 -11.29 5.47
CA LEU A 61 3.05 -12.74 5.39
C LEU A 61 4.34 -13.50 5.04
N GLY A 62 5.12 -12.96 4.13
CA GLY A 62 6.32 -13.65 3.63
C GLY A 62 7.57 -13.42 4.45
N SER A 63 7.65 -12.30 5.18
CA SER A 63 8.89 -11.92 5.85
C SER A 63 8.80 -11.90 7.37
N THR A 64 7.62 -11.68 7.93
CA THR A 64 7.45 -11.43 9.36
C THR A 64 6.52 -12.41 10.03
N PHE A 65 5.28 -12.53 9.56
CA PHE A 65 4.25 -13.32 10.25
C PHE A 65 3.23 -13.85 9.24
N PRO A 66 3.14 -15.17 9.01
CA PRO A 66 3.92 -16.28 9.58
C PRO A 66 5.40 -16.29 9.21
N GLY A 67 5.81 -15.62 8.12
CA GLY A 67 7.20 -15.50 7.73
C GLY A 67 7.60 -16.37 6.54
N PRO A 68 8.90 -16.59 6.36
CA PRO A 68 9.44 -17.25 5.17
C PRO A 68 8.75 -18.57 4.84
N GLY A 69 8.50 -18.79 3.56
CA GLY A 69 7.82 -19.98 3.07
C GLY A 69 6.31 -19.83 2.89
N THR A 70 5.75 -18.73 3.38
CA THR A 70 4.32 -18.45 3.24
C THR A 70 4.01 -18.01 1.81
N ILE A 71 2.99 -18.61 1.21
CA ILE A 71 2.53 -18.26 -0.13
C ILE A 71 1.06 -17.85 -0.02
N ASN A 72 0.75 -16.70 -0.60
CA ASN A 72 -0.61 -16.18 -0.63
C ASN A 72 -1.32 -16.74 -1.86
N ILE A 73 -2.36 -17.53 -1.65
CA ILE A 73 -3.08 -18.21 -2.73
C ILE A 73 -4.27 -17.38 -3.21
N GLU A 74 -5.01 -16.78 -2.28
CA GLU A 74 -6.22 -16.04 -2.60
C GLU A 74 -6.36 -14.85 -1.67
N ARG A 75 -6.82 -13.73 -2.22
CA ARG A 75 -7.07 -12.51 -1.45
C ARG A 75 -8.27 -11.77 -2.01
N ARG A 76 -9.11 -11.26 -1.12
CA ARG A 76 -10.23 -10.40 -1.47
C ARG A 76 -9.98 -9.02 -0.88
N LEU A 77 -10.08 -7.97 -1.71
CA LEU A 77 -9.76 -6.61 -1.31
C LEU A 77 -10.97 -5.70 -1.54
N LYS A 78 -11.16 -4.76 -0.61
CA LYS A 78 -12.14 -3.69 -0.75
C LYS A 78 -11.50 -2.41 -0.23
N PHE A 79 -11.42 -1.41 -1.08
CA PHE A 79 -10.78 -0.14 -0.73
C PHE A 79 -11.85 0.83 -0.25
N LEU A 80 -11.90 1.06 1.06
CA LEU A 80 -12.96 1.84 1.69
C LEU A 80 -12.65 3.32 1.79
N ARG A 81 -11.38 3.69 1.87
CA ARG A 81 -10.93 5.07 2.06
C ARG A 81 -9.60 5.29 1.35
N PRO A 82 -9.33 6.54 0.90
CA PRO A 82 -8.01 6.86 0.38
C PRO A 82 -6.97 6.84 1.50
N ILE A 83 -5.74 6.48 1.15
CA ILE A 83 -4.60 6.57 2.05
C ILE A 83 -3.75 7.73 1.59
N LEU A 84 -3.55 8.68 2.46
CA LEU A 84 -2.74 9.86 2.16
C LEU A 84 -1.29 9.60 2.57
N ILE A 85 -0.36 10.20 1.82
CA ILE A 85 1.02 10.22 2.26
C ILE A 85 1.13 11.10 3.51
N ASP A 86 2.10 10.83 4.33
CA ASP A 86 2.28 11.56 5.59
C ASP A 86 2.56 13.04 5.43
#